data_54b11755046b9dbfab9c0b4154a77ea8
#
_entry.id   54b11755046b9dbfab9c0b4154a77ea8
#
_cell.length_a   1.000
_cell.length_b   1.000
_cell.length_c   1.000
_cell.angle_alpha   90.00
_cell.angle_beta   90.00
_cell.angle_gamma   90.00
#
_symmetry.space_group_name_H-M   'P 1'
#
loop_
_entity.id
_entity.type
_entity.pdbx_description
1 polymer ?
#
loop_
_entity_poly.entity_id
_entity_poly.type
_entity_poly.pdbx_seq_one_letter_code
_entity_poly.pdbx_strand_id
1 'polypeptide(L)'
;MRAAGADSRSESTGVEYSRVAVGGPTPAALGPPWVDAVRAAGENGGWLSTSFAPFAPCPAVRPTLEQLRYWDRHHVWHAFTQMAEYEPLLIERGEGAWLVDVEGNRYLDGSASMWCNLHGHRHPRLDAALAAQAGKVAHTTNLGLSNPTTVEFARRLAGIAPPGLDRVFFSDDGSTAIEAALKMAFQFWRQASPARPEKTRFIAIDEAYHGDTLGAVGVGGVDRFTAMFGPLTFEPIRIPPPARPAAGRPDSAAEPLAGLEAVLAAHGPTVAAVVMEPLVQMAGGILVHPPGFLRGVRELTRAHEVLLILDEVATGFGRTGTMFACQQEDVVPDFLCLAKGLTAGYLPMAATLTHGCIWEAFLGDHADQRAFYHGHTYGGNPLAAAVGLASLDIFHDEAVLAVLEPKITRLAEHATRLAALDRVGAVRQCGFVLGIDLVADKAGGRGYPWEEQRGRRACEAARAHGAILRPLGDTVVIMPPLCATVDEIDQLVRACEAGIRTATG
;
A
#
# COMPACT_ATOMS: atom_id res chain seq x y z
N MET A 1 -45.84 -5.75 -54.57
CA MET A 1 -45.19 -4.73 -55.45
C MET A 1 -43.99 -4.19 -54.71
N ARG A 2 -42.79 -4.64 -55.06
CA ARG A 2 -41.59 -3.91 -55.49
C ARG A 2 -41.32 -2.67 -54.66
N ALA A 3 -40.27 -2.63 -53.79
CA ALA A 3 -38.83 -2.55 -53.99
C ALA A 3 -38.32 -1.11 -54.19
N ALA A 4 -37.40 -0.71 -53.33
CA ALA A 4 -36.18 0.10 -53.48
C ALA A 4 -35.81 0.64 -52.10
N GLY A 5 -34.70 0.39 -51.37
CA GLY A 5 -33.31 0.37 -51.85
C GLY A 5 -32.69 1.74 -51.64
N ALA A 6 -32.11 1.99 -50.44
CA ALA A 6 -31.12 3.06 -50.27
C ALA A 6 -30.08 2.67 -49.24
N ASP A 7 -28.93 2.41 -49.76
CA ASP A 7 -27.65 2.16 -49.12
C ASP A 7 -27.12 3.50 -48.54
N SER A 8 -26.76 3.56 -47.28
CA SER A 8 -25.97 4.65 -46.73
C SER A 8 -24.75 4.12 -46.00
N ARG A 9 -23.62 4.14 -46.69
CA ARG A 9 -22.28 3.87 -46.20
C ARG A 9 -21.91 4.96 -45.19
N SER A 10 -21.54 4.59 -43.99
CA SER A 10 -20.84 5.46 -43.02
C SER A 10 -19.34 5.41 -43.26
N GLU A 11 -18.76 6.53 -43.59
CA GLU A 11 -17.35 6.75 -43.75
C GLU A 11 -16.62 6.62 -42.40
N SER A 12 -15.67 5.67 -42.32
CA SER A 12 -14.70 5.58 -41.24
C SER A 12 -13.53 6.50 -41.55
N THR A 13 -13.34 7.56 -40.78
CA THR A 13 -12.15 8.41 -40.82
C THR A 13 -11.00 7.66 -40.16
N GLY A 14 -10.14 7.06 -40.99
CA GLY A 14 -8.86 6.52 -40.57
C GLY A 14 -7.86 7.63 -40.27
N VAL A 15 -7.28 7.61 -39.09
CA VAL A 15 -6.11 8.43 -38.75
C VAL A 15 -4.88 7.69 -39.28
N GLU A 16 -4.28 8.23 -40.34
CA GLU A 16 -2.99 7.76 -40.87
C GLU A 16 -1.85 8.20 -39.95
N TYR A 17 -1.17 7.23 -39.34
CA TYR A 17 0.13 7.47 -38.71
C TYR A 17 1.22 7.49 -39.80
N SER A 18 1.77 8.65 -40.08
CA SER A 18 2.92 8.82 -40.94
C SER A 18 4.16 8.11 -40.36
N ARG A 19 4.62 7.05 -41.07
CA ARG A 19 5.90 6.39 -40.76
C ARG A 19 7.03 7.29 -41.23
N VAL A 20 7.80 7.82 -40.29
CA VAL A 20 9.13 8.36 -40.57
C VAL A 20 10.08 7.18 -40.73
N ALA A 21 10.57 6.97 -41.95
CA ALA A 21 11.56 5.96 -42.25
C ALA A 21 12.94 6.47 -41.81
N VAL A 22 13.47 5.90 -40.73
CA VAL A 22 14.90 5.99 -40.39
C VAL A 22 15.56 4.74 -40.92
N GLY A 23 16.31 4.86 -42.04
CA GLY A 23 17.11 3.79 -42.60
C GLY A 23 18.34 3.51 -41.75
N GLY A 24 18.31 2.38 -41.00
CA GLY A 24 19.48 1.75 -40.40
C GLY A 24 19.42 0.26 -40.70
N PRO A 25 20.55 -0.48 -40.73
CA PRO A 25 20.55 -1.87 -41.08
C PRO A 25 19.71 -2.68 -40.08
N THR A 26 18.82 -3.51 -40.61
CA THR A 26 18.00 -4.48 -39.88
C THR A 26 18.89 -5.38 -39.02
N PRO A 27 18.71 -5.41 -37.67
CA PRO A 27 19.31 -6.46 -36.87
C PRO A 27 18.61 -7.77 -37.24
N ALA A 28 19.41 -8.79 -37.63
CA ALA A 28 18.94 -10.15 -37.73
C ALA A 28 18.20 -10.52 -36.42
N ALA A 29 17.02 -11.12 -36.56
CA ALA A 29 16.18 -11.55 -35.45
C ALA A 29 16.90 -12.68 -34.67
N LEU A 30 17.77 -12.31 -33.75
CA LEU A 30 18.22 -13.18 -32.68
C LEU A 30 17.12 -13.15 -31.60
N GLY A 31 16.34 -14.22 -31.53
CA GLY A 31 15.46 -14.45 -30.36
C GLY A 31 16.28 -14.46 -29.08
N PRO A 32 15.68 -14.22 -27.92
CA PRO A 32 16.41 -14.21 -26.66
C PRO A 32 17.20 -15.52 -26.51
N PRO A 33 18.44 -15.49 -25.98
CA PRO A 33 19.36 -16.63 -25.95
C PRO A 33 18.80 -17.93 -25.34
N TRP A 34 17.73 -17.82 -24.51
CA TRP A 34 17.06 -18.97 -23.94
C TRP A 34 16.17 -19.75 -24.94
N VAL A 35 15.72 -19.11 -26.03
CA VAL A 35 14.89 -19.78 -27.06
C VAL A 35 15.75 -20.80 -27.82
N ASP A 36 17.00 -20.48 -28.11
CA ASP A 36 17.90 -21.40 -28.77
C ASP A 36 18.38 -22.51 -27.82
N ALA A 37 18.54 -22.18 -26.53
CA ALA A 37 18.84 -23.17 -25.48
C ALA A 37 17.69 -24.18 -25.28
N VAL A 38 16.43 -23.73 -25.36
CA VAL A 38 15.25 -24.62 -25.25
C VAL A 38 15.10 -25.48 -26.52
N ARG A 39 15.39 -24.93 -27.72
CA ARG A 39 15.38 -25.70 -28.99
C ARG A 39 16.46 -26.76 -28.98
N ALA A 40 17.70 -26.42 -28.62
CA ALA A 40 18.82 -27.37 -28.56
C ALA A 40 18.60 -28.51 -27.55
N ALA A 41 17.88 -28.24 -26.43
CA ALA A 41 17.51 -29.26 -25.46
C ALA A 41 16.38 -30.19 -25.94
N GLY A 42 15.48 -29.70 -26.81
CA GLY A 42 14.38 -30.48 -27.36
C GLY A 42 14.82 -31.44 -28.49
N GLU A 43 15.84 -31.09 -29.26
CA GLU A 43 16.32 -31.91 -30.39
C GLU A 43 17.16 -33.13 -29.97
N ASN A 44 17.69 -33.15 -28.74
CA ASN A 44 18.54 -34.22 -28.23
C ASN A 44 17.89 -35.26 -27.31
N GLY A 45 16.56 -35.25 -27.14
CA GLY A 45 15.84 -36.33 -26.39
C GLY A 45 16.23 -36.49 -24.93
N GLY A 46 16.94 -35.53 -24.32
CA GLY A 46 17.61 -35.67 -23.05
C GLY A 46 16.93 -35.01 -21.83
N TRP A 47 15.60 -35.22 -21.65
CA TRP A 47 14.91 -34.71 -20.45
C TRP A 47 15.04 -35.61 -19.20
N LEU A 48 15.84 -36.66 -19.23
CA LEU A 48 16.03 -37.58 -18.11
C LEU A 48 17.51 -37.86 -17.84
N SER A 49 18.19 -36.95 -17.20
CA SER A 49 19.29 -37.14 -16.22
C SER A 49 20.16 -35.89 -16.03
N THR A 50 19.57 -34.75 -15.70
CA THR A 50 20.35 -33.78 -14.92
C THR A 50 20.31 -34.23 -13.49
N SER A 51 21.35 -34.96 -13.04
CA SER A 51 21.67 -35.07 -11.64
C SER A 51 21.75 -33.63 -11.10
N PHE A 52 20.77 -33.22 -10.31
CA PHE A 52 20.90 -32.00 -9.52
C PHE A 52 22.21 -32.16 -8.75
N ALA A 53 23.21 -31.33 -9.06
CA ALA A 53 24.39 -31.26 -8.23
C ALA A 53 23.93 -31.07 -6.81
N PRO A 54 24.42 -31.86 -5.84
CA PRO A 54 24.02 -31.68 -4.45
C PRO A 54 24.26 -30.22 -4.09
N PHE A 55 23.29 -29.59 -3.39
CA PHE A 55 23.44 -28.24 -2.91
C PHE A 55 24.80 -28.11 -2.26
N ALA A 56 25.71 -27.34 -2.85
CA ALA A 56 26.99 -27.09 -2.24
C ALA A 56 26.71 -26.48 -0.85
N PRO A 57 27.34 -27.00 0.22
CA PRO A 57 27.17 -26.38 1.53
C PRO A 57 27.52 -24.91 1.39
N CYS A 58 26.63 -24.04 1.95
CA CYS A 58 26.85 -22.62 1.96
C CYS A 58 28.27 -22.35 2.53
N PRO A 59 29.17 -21.68 1.82
CA PRO A 59 30.54 -21.51 2.29
C PRO A 59 30.48 -20.75 3.63
N ALA A 60 31.26 -21.25 4.61
CA ALA A 60 31.40 -20.65 5.94
C ALA A 60 32.05 -19.24 5.90
N VAL A 61 32.48 -18.79 4.72
CA VAL A 61 33.09 -17.49 4.48
C VAL A 61 32.00 -16.47 4.17
N ARG A 62 31.86 -15.42 4.99
CA ARG A 62 30.96 -14.30 4.68
C ARG A 62 31.31 -13.70 3.32
N PRO A 63 30.32 -13.43 2.44
CA PRO A 63 30.58 -12.80 1.16
C PRO A 63 31.20 -11.40 1.35
N THR A 64 32.07 -11.02 0.43
CA THR A 64 32.62 -9.65 0.40
C THR A 64 31.53 -8.65 0.02
N LEU A 65 31.73 -7.37 0.35
CA LEU A 65 30.82 -6.30 -0.05
C LEU A 65 30.64 -6.23 -1.57
N GLU A 66 31.72 -6.42 -2.33
CA GLU A 66 31.70 -6.47 -3.78
C GLU A 66 30.82 -7.62 -4.31
N GLN A 67 30.95 -8.81 -3.70
CA GLN A 67 30.10 -9.96 -4.04
C GLN A 67 28.63 -9.69 -3.73
N LEU A 68 28.32 -9.09 -2.57
CA LEU A 68 26.95 -8.73 -2.20
C LEU A 68 26.35 -7.72 -3.18
N ARG A 69 27.08 -6.66 -3.54
CA ARG A 69 26.63 -5.66 -4.53
C ARG A 69 26.45 -6.27 -5.91
N TYR A 70 27.35 -7.19 -6.31
CA TYR A 70 27.21 -7.93 -7.58
C TYR A 70 25.96 -8.79 -7.59
N TRP A 71 25.74 -9.59 -6.54
CA TRP A 71 24.59 -10.49 -6.46
C TRP A 71 23.27 -9.72 -6.38
N ASP A 72 23.24 -8.63 -5.64
CA ASP A 72 22.06 -7.77 -5.56
C ASP A 72 21.64 -7.26 -6.94
N ARG A 73 22.57 -6.69 -7.69
CA ARG A 73 22.29 -6.17 -9.04
C ARG A 73 21.86 -7.24 -10.04
N HIS A 74 22.38 -8.48 -9.91
CA HIS A 74 22.19 -9.52 -10.91
C HIS A 74 21.10 -10.54 -10.55
N HIS A 75 20.71 -10.65 -9.28
CA HIS A 75 19.78 -11.68 -8.84
C HIS A 75 18.55 -11.12 -8.11
N VAL A 76 18.57 -9.87 -7.66
CA VAL A 76 17.44 -9.25 -6.96
C VAL A 76 16.75 -8.23 -7.88
N TRP A 77 15.47 -8.44 -8.13
CA TRP A 77 14.66 -7.46 -8.85
C TRP A 77 13.89 -6.61 -7.81
N HIS A 78 14.35 -5.38 -7.60
CA HIS A 78 13.76 -4.48 -6.60
C HIS A 78 12.41 -3.92 -7.06
N ALA A 79 11.40 -3.95 -6.15
CA ALA A 79 10.08 -3.39 -6.40
C ALA A 79 10.14 -1.87 -6.60
N PHE A 80 9.31 -1.34 -7.51
CA PHE A 80 9.21 0.09 -7.83
C PHE A 80 10.56 0.77 -8.16
N THR A 81 11.51 0.03 -8.74
CA THR A 81 12.87 0.49 -8.97
C THR A 81 13.25 0.39 -10.44
N GLN A 82 13.80 1.48 -11.01
CA GLN A 82 14.47 1.42 -12.30
C GLN A 82 15.86 0.80 -12.09
N MET A 83 15.98 -0.50 -12.38
CA MET A 83 17.19 -1.29 -12.09
C MET A 83 18.44 -0.77 -12.84
N ALA A 84 18.27 -0.11 -14.00
CA ALA A 84 19.38 0.48 -14.76
C ALA A 84 20.05 1.66 -14.03
N GLU A 85 19.33 2.29 -13.10
CA GLU A 85 19.81 3.46 -12.32
C GLU A 85 20.02 3.14 -10.84
N TYR A 86 19.85 1.87 -10.46
CA TYR A 86 19.86 1.47 -9.05
C TYR A 86 21.28 1.26 -8.51
N GLU A 87 21.53 1.85 -7.35
CA GLU A 87 22.74 1.64 -6.54
C GLU A 87 22.37 0.98 -5.21
N PRO A 88 22.90 -0.23 -4.92
CA PRO A 88 22.58 -0.97 -3.72
C PRO A 88 22.98 -0.23 -2.43
N LEU A 89 22.02 -0.06 -1.51
CA LEU A 89 22.26 0.28 -0.12
C LEU A 89 21.91 -0.95 0.73
N LEU A 90 22.95 -1.67 1.16
CA LEU A 90 22.79 -2.96 1.83
C LEU A 90 22.68 -2.75 3.34
N ILE A 91 21.49 -2.94 3.90
CA ILE A 91 21.23 -2.83 5.34
C ILE A 91 21.55 -4.16 6.01
N GLU A 92 22.43 -4.14 7.02
CA GLU A 92 22.81 -5.33 7.78
C GLU A 92 22.02 -5.50 9.07
N ARG A 93 21.72 -4.39 9.77
CA ARG A 93 21.03 -4.43 11.06
C ARG A 93 20.21 -3.17 11.32
N GLY A 94 19.31 -3.28 12.30
CA GLY A 94 18.52 -2.13 12.77
C GLY A 94 18.37 -2.15 14.29
N GLU A 95 18.15 -0.98 14.90
CA GLU A 95 17.92 -0.81 16.33
C GLU A 95 17.10 0.48 16.57
N GLY A 96 15.95 0.35 17.23
CA GLY A 96 15.05 1.49 17.42
C GLY A 96 14.66 2.11 16.07
N ALA A 97 14.80 3.41 15.91
CA ALA A 97 14.51 4.11 14.66
C ALA A 97 15.70 4.09 13.66
N TRP A 98 16.75 3.32 13.91
CA TRP A 98 17.99 3.35 13.14
C TRP A 98 18.20 2.08 12.32
N LEU A 99 18.70 2.27 11.11
CA LEU A 99 19.24 1.24 10.22
C LEU A 99 20.77 1.43 10.10
N VAL A 100 21.48 0.34 9.94
CA VAL A 100 22.94 0.33 9.76
C VAL A 100 23.28 -0.50 8.55
N ASP A 101 24.05 0.07 7.62
CA ASP A 101 24.49 -0.64 6.43
C ASP A 101 25.70 -1.55 6.72
N VAL A 102 26.09 -2.33 5.72
CA VAL A 102 27.22 -3.27 5.79
C VAL A 102 28.60 -2.58 5.97
N GLU A 103 28.68 -1.26 5.76
CA GLU A 103 29.87 -0.43 5.95
C GLU A 103 29.88 0.24 7.33
N GLY A 104 28.80 0.05 8.11
CA GLY A 104 28.65 0.61 9.46
C GLY A 104 28.05 2.01 9.52
N ASN A 105 27.65 2.59 8.39
CA ASN A 105 26.96 3.88 8.38
C ASN A 105 25.56 3.75 8.97
N ARG A 106 25.17 4.75 9.75
CA ARG A 106 23.88 4.78 10.46
C ARG A 106 22.92 5.76 9.82
N TYR A 107 21.67 5.35 9.69
CA TYR A 107 20.60 6.15 9.09
C TYR A 107 19.35 6.09 9.96
N LEU A 108 18.71 7.21 10.22
CA LEU A 108 17.33 7.23 10.70
C LEU A 108 16.40 6.69 9.62
N ASP A 109 15.54 5.75 9.99
CA ASP A 109 14.52 5.18 9.10
C ASP A 109 13.33 6.13 8.97
N GLY A 110 13.48 7.16 8.14
CA GLY A 110 12.45 8.17 7.93
C GLY A 110 11.27 7.71 7.07
N SER A 111 11.28 6.42 6.67
CA SER A 111 10.18 5.78 5.93
C SER A 111 9.54 4.60 6.68
N ALA A 112 9.95 4.35 7.94
CA ALA A 112 9.51 3.21 8.74
C ALA A 112 9.52 1.89 7.95
N SER A 113 10.63 1.63 7.21
CA SER A 113 10.81 0.44 6.34
C SER A 113 9.59 0.17 5.46
N MET A 114 9.12 1.18 4.74
CA MET A 114 7.92 1.19 3.89
C MET A 114 6.62 1.24 4.70
N TRP A 115 6.57 2.16 5.70
CA TRP A 115 5.37 2.53 6.44
C TRP A 115 4.84 1.45 7.39
N CYS A 116 5.64 0.44 7.71
CA CYS A 116 5.21 -0.72 8.50
C CYS A 116 5.83 -0.79 9.91
N ASN A 117 7.03 -0.26 10.12
CA ASN A 117 7.69 -0.30 11.43
C ASN A 117 7.03 0.69 12.40
N LEU A 118 6.61 0.18 13.57
CA LEU A 118 5.95 0.99 14.60
C LEU A 118 6.85 1.20 15.82
N HIS A 119 7.30 0.09 16.44
CA HIS A 119 7.99 0.10 17.73
C HIS A 119 9.51 0.12 17.59
N GLY A 120 10.02 0.28 16.35
CA GLY A 120 11.45 0.24 16.05
C GLY A 120 11.96 -1.14 15.67
N HIS A 121 13.17 -1.15 15.12
CA HIS A 121 13.87 -2.36 14.75
C HIS A 121 14.35 -3.11 16.00
N ARG A 122 14.19 -4.43 16.01
CA ARG A 122 14.64 -5.30 17.09
C ARG A 122 14.06 -4.95 18.46
N HIS A 123 12.77 -4.66 18.53
CA HIS A 123 12.12 -4.44 19.81
C HIS A 123 12.12 -5.73 20.65
N PRO A 124 12.68 -5.70 21.90
CA PRO A 124 12.93 -6.94 22.66
C PRO A 124 11.70 -7.82 22.89
N ARG A 125 10.53 -7.20 23.10
CA ARG A 125 9.26 -7.94 23.32
C ARG A 125 8.79 -8.62 22.03
N LEU A 126 8.96 -7.98 20.87
CA LEU A 126 8.58 -8.56 19.57
C LEU A 126 9.54 -9.71 19.21
N ASP A 127 10.86 -9.53 19.39
CA ASP A 127 11.87 -10.56 19.19
C ASP A 127 11.57 -11.79 20.08
N ALA A 128 11.25 -11.56 21.36
CA ALA A 128 10.92 -12.64 22.31
C ALA A 128 9.63 -13.38 21.94
N ALA A 129 8.58 -12.66 21.52
CA ALA A 129 7.30 -13.26 21.10
C ALA A 129 7.48 -14.16 19.87
N LEU A 130 8.24 -13.69 18.88
CA LEU A 130 8.58 -14.44 17.67
C LEU A 130 9.36 -15.72 18.02
N ALA A 131 10.41 -15.62 18.84
CA ALA A 131 11.24 -16.75 19.25
C ALA A 131 10.42 -17.79 20.05
N ALA A 132 9.59 -17.34 20.99
CA ALA A 132 8.73 -18.20 21.79
C ALA A 132 7.71 -18.98 20.93
N GLN A 133 7.10 -18.32 19.95
CA GLN A 133 6.15 -18.97 19.05
C GLN A 133 6.86 -19.95 18.09
N ALA A 134 8.05 -19.60 17.57
CA ALA A 134 8.87 -20.50 16.74
C ALA A 134 9.23 -21.80 17.49
N GLY A 135 9.43 -21.72 18.79
CA GLY A 135 9.66 -22.89 19.66
C GLY A 135 8.43 -23.80 19.87
N LYS A 136 7.22 -23.37 19.48
CA LYS A 136 5.97 -24.15 19.57
C LYS A 136 5.56 -24.71 18.20
N VAL A 137 5.20 -23.83 17.29
CA VAL A 137 4.84 -24.17 15.90
C VAL A 137 5.05 -22.92 15.02
N ALA A 138 5.82 -23.10 13.96
CA ALA A 138 6.11 -22.00 13.02
C ALA A 138 4.92 -21.67 12.13
N HIS A 139 4.23 -22.70 11.63
CA HIS A 139 3.05 -22.51 10.78
C HIS A 139 2.05 -23.66 10.98
N THR A 140 0.77 -23.30 10.99
CA THR A 140 -0.36 -24.18 10.77
C THR A 140 -1.45 -23.39 10.04
N THR A 141 -2.12 -24.04 9.09
CA THR A 141 -3.11 -23.38 8.25
C THR A 141 -4.41 -23.08 9.01
N ASN A 142 -5.10 -22.01 8.60
CA ASN A 142 -6.50 -21.75 9.00
C ASN A 142 -7.53 -22.38 8.03
N LEU A 143 -7.10 -23.18 7.06
CA LEU A 143 -7.99 -23.93 6.19
C LEU A 143 -8.52 -25.18 6.93
N GLY A 144 -9.57 -24.97 7.74
CA GLY A 144 -10.21 -26.04 8.53
C GLY A 144 -9.46 -26.42 9.82
N LEU A 145 -8.31 -25.82 10.09
CA LEU A 145 -7.59 -25.91 11.36
C LEU A 145 -7.57 -24.56 12.06
N SER A 146 -7.10 -24.53 13.28
CA SER A 146 -6.92 -23.30 14.07
C SER A 146 -5.80 -23.47 15.08
N ASN A 147 -5.32 -22.35 15.65
CA ASN A 147 -4.34 -22.36 16.73
C ASN A 147 -4.66 -21.26 17.77
N PRO A 148 -4.30 -21.49 19.05
CA PRO A 148 -4.63 -20.55 20.12
C PRO A 148 -4.12 -19.14 19.89
N THR A 149 -2.90 -18.97 19.35
CA THR A 149 -2.27 -17.66 19.13
C THR A 149 -3.04 -16.83 18.14
N THR A 150 -3.44 -17.40 17.00
CA THR A 150 -4.23 -16.70 15.98
C THR A 150 -5.66 -16.40 16.46
N VAL A 151 -6.29 -17.32 17.19
CA VAL A 151 -7.63 -17.09 17.79
C VAL A 151 -7.60 -15.94 18.80
N GLU A 152 -6.60 -15.91 19.68
CA GLU A 152 -6.43 -14.81 20.63
C GLU A 152 -6.16 -13.49 19.92
N PHE A 153 -5.32 -13.48 18.90
CA PHE A 153 -5.05 -12.27 18.12
C PHE A 153 -6.31 -11.75 17.43
N ALA A 154 -7.11 -12.61 16.79
CA ALA A 154 -8.38 -12.23 16.18
C ALA A 154 -9.34 -11.59 17.20
N ARG A 155 -9.48 -12.20 18.39
CA ARG A 155 -10.31 -11.66 19.48
C ARG A 155 -9.84 -10.29 19.94
N ARG A 156 -8.53 -10.10 20.13
CA ARG A 156 -7.98 -8.81 20.58
C ARG A 156 -8.09 -7.74 19.50
N LEU A 157 -7.87 -8.12 18.24
CA LEU A 157 -8.01 -7.22 17.11
C LEU A 157 -9.47 -6.73 16.97
N ALA A 158 -10.45 -7.62 17.07
CA ALA A 158 -11.86 -7.26 17.11
C ALA A 158 -12.19 -6.36 18.31
N GLY A 159 -11.52 -6.55 19.45
CA GLY A 159 -11.73 -5.75 20.66
C GLY A 159 -11.23 -4.31 20.58
N ILE A 160 -10.29 -3.98 19.69
CA ILE A 160 -9.77 -2.62 19.47
C ILE A 160 -10.36 -1.96 18.21
N ALA A 161 -10.99 -2.74 17.34
CA ALA A 161 -11.62 -2.26 16.11
C ALA A 161 -12.85 -1.40 16.40
N PRO A 162 -13.32 -0.59 15.45
CA PRO A 162 -14.62 0.08 15.55
C PRO A 162 -15.75 -0.91 15.89
N PRO A 163 -16.76 -0.49 16.68
CA PRO A 163 -17.79 -1.38 17.21
C PRO A 163 -18.51 -2.21 16.15
N GLY A 164 -18.67 -3.52 16.40
CA GLY A 164 -19.39 -4.44 15.52
C GLY A 164 -18.52 -5.12 14.44
N LEU A 165 -17.28 -4.72 14.25
CA LEU A 165 -16.32 -5.41 13.39
C LEU A 165 -15.70 -6.61 14.13
N ASP A 166 -16.46 -7.66 14.30
CA ASP A 166 -16.17 -8.80 15.18
C ASP A 166 -15.80 -10.10 14.44
N ARG A 167 -15.70 -10.04 13.12
CA ARG A 167 -15.24 -11.15 12.26
C ARG A 167 -13.95 -10.77 11.58
N VAL A 168 -12.94 -11.61 11.72
CA VAL A 168 -11.58 -11.36 11.23
C VAL A 168 -11.21 -12.46 10.22
N PHE A 169 -10.94 -12.05 9.00
CA PHE A 169 -10.36 -12.89 7.95
C PHE A 169 -8.91 -12.51 7.74
N PHE A 170 -7.98 -13.45 7.93
CA PHE A 170 -6.55 -13.22 7.74
C PHE A 170 -6.10 -13.52 6.32
N SER A 171 -5.20 -12.67 5.80
CA SER A 171 -4.48 -12.84 4.54
C SER A 171 -3.00 -12.45 4.72
N ASP A 172 -2.23 -12.32 3.63
CA ASP A 172 -0.78 -12.21 3.71
C ASP A 172 -0.27 -10.77 3.71
N ASP A 173 -0.93 -9.86 2.98
CA ASP A 173 -0.52 -8.46 2.81
C ASP A 173 -1.71 -7.54 2.54
N GLY A 174 -1.47 -6.21 2.44
CA GLY A 174 -2.53 -5.22 2.23
C GLY A 174 -3.34 -5.44 0.96
N SER A 175 -2.69 -5.82 -0.15
CA SER A 175 -3.39 -6.09 -1.41
C SER A 175 -4.37 -7.24 -1.26
N THR A 176 -3.95 -8.31 -0.57
CA THR A 176 -4.79 -9.49 -0.35
C THR A 176 -5.93 -9.25 0.64
N ALA A 177 -5.77 -8.29 1.57
CA ALA A 177 -6.90 -7.83 2.41
C ALA A 177 -7.96 -7.11 1.58
N ILE A 178 -7.55 -6.25 0.65
CA ILE A 178 -8.44 -5.57 -0.29
C ILE A 178 -9.12 -6.57 -1.23
N GLU A 179 -8.38 -7.53 -1.80
CA GLU A 179 -8.96 -8.61 -2.61
C GLU A 179 -10.06 -9.38 -1.86
N ALA A 180 -9.80 -9.72 -0.59
CA ALA A 180 -10.78 -10.39 0.25
C ALA A 180 -12.03 -9.52 0.47
N ALA A 181 -11.85 -8.22 0.80
CA ALA A 181 -12.96 -7.30 1.02
C ALA A 181 -13.82 -7.11 -0.24
N LEU A 182 -13.19 -6.92 -1.42
CA LEU A 182 -13.89 -6.82 -2.70
C LEU A 182 -14.73 -8.05 -3.00
N LYS A 183 -14.13 -9.25 -2.85
CA LYS A 183 -14.81 -10.52 -3.08
C LYS A 183 -15.93 -10.77 -2.07
N MET A 184 -15.72 -10.47 -0.80
CA MET A 184 -16.73 -10.59 0.24
C MET A 184 -17.92 -9.64 -0.04
N ALA A 185 -17.66 -8.37 -0.38
CA ALA A 185 -18.71 -7.41 -0.70
C ALA A 185 -19.54 -7.86 -1.91
N PHE A 186 -18.87 -8.35 -2.97
CA PHE A 186 -19.53 -8.87 -4.16
C PHE A 186 -20.37 -10.12 -3.87
N GLN A 187 -19.84 -11.08 -3.10
CA GLN A 187 -20.54 -12.31 -2.76
C GLN A 187 -21.69 -12.06 -1.78
N PHE A 188 -21.50 -11.17 -0.80
CA PHE A 188 -22.52 -10.76 0.16
C PHE A 188 -23.82 -10.34 -0.55
N TRP A 189 -23.76 -9.44 -1.52
CA TRP A 189 -24.96 -8.96 -2.21
C TRP A 189 -25.73 -10.07 -2.96
N ARG A 190 -25.06 -11.15 -3.37
CA ARG A 190 -25.69 -12.31 -4.00
C ARG A 190 -26.34 -13.26 -3.01
N GLN A 191 -25.84 -13.27 -1.77
CA GLN A 191 -26.24 -14.22 -0.73
C GLN A 191 -27.07 -13.59 0.39
N ALA A 192 -27.11 -12.26 0.48
CA ALA A 192 -27.92 -11.52 1.44
C ALA A 192 -29.42 -11.80 1.24
N SER A 193 -30.21 -11.52 2.25
CA SER A 193 -31.68 -11.63 2.18
C SER A 193 -32.31 -10.26 2.44
N PRO A 194 -32.92 -9.62 1.43
CA PRO A 194 -33.04 -10.05 0.05
C PRO A 194 -31.71 -9.99 -0.72
N ALA A 195 -31.50 -10.90 -1.67
CA ALA A 195 -30.35 -10.86 -2.56
C ALA A 195 -30.44 -9.71 -3.56
N ARG A 196 -29.27 -9.12 -3.88
CA ARG A 196 -29.15 -8.02 -4.87
C ARG A 196 -27.99 -8.30 -5.84
N PRO A 197 -28.17 -9.28 -6.73
CA PRO A 197 -27.10 -9.74 -7.63
C PRO A 197 -26.67 -8.68 -8.67
N GLU A 198 -27.46 -7.65 -8.88
CA GLU A 198 -27.14 -6.48 -9.72
C GLU A 198 -26.04 -5.60 -9.16
N LYS A 199 -25.73 -5.65 -7.86
CA LYS A 199 -24.65 -4.91 -7.22
C LYS A 199 -23.30 -5.55 -7.53
N THR A 200 -22.68 -5.13 -8.63
CA THR A 200 -21.46 -5.72 -9.18
C THR A 200 -20.32 -4.74 -9.35
N ARG A 201 -20.61 -3.43 -9.26
CA ARG A 201 -19.64 -2.37 -9.51
C ARG A 201 -19.06 -1.85 -8.20
N PHE A 202 -17.86 -1.29 -8.30
CA PHE A 202 -17.20 -0.60 -7.20
C PHE A 202 -17.03 0.88 -7.54
N ILE A 203 -17.05 1.75 -6.53
CA ILE A 203 -16.60 3.12 -6.65
C ILE A 203 -15.20 3.19 -6.03
N ALA A 204 -14.25 3.79 -6.77
CA ALA A 204 -12.89 4.01 -6.34
C ALA A 204 -12.52 5.50 -6.50
N ILE A 205 -11.59 5.98 -5.67
CA ILE A 205 -11.11 7.36 -5.71
C ILE A 205 -9.82 7.39 -6.53
N ASP A 206 -9.70 8.35 -7.46
CA ASP A 206 -8.46 8.58 -8.19
C ASP A 206 -7.32 8.97 -7.22
N GLU A 207 -6.07 8.71 -7.59
CA GLU A 207 -4.89 8.86 -6.74
C GLU A 207 -4.86 7.94 -5.50
N ALA A 208 -5.80 6.99 -5.35
CA ALA A 208 -5.75 5.98 -4.30
C ALA A 208 -4.80 4.83 -4.67
N TYR A 209 -4.24 4.18 -3.64
CA TYR A 209 -3.41 2.99 -3.81
C TYR A 209 -3.84 1.92 -2.82
N HIS A 210 -4.23 0.76 -3.35
CA HIS A 210 -4.75 -0.35 -2.55
C HIS A 210 -3.91 -1.63 -2.68
N GLY A 211 -2.81 -1.58 -3.41
CA GLY A 211 -1.90 -2.69 -3.62
C GLY A 211 -1.73 -3.07 -5.10
N ASP A 212 -0.98 -4.14 -5.36
CA ASP A 212 -0.49 -4.51 -6.68
C ASP A 212 -1.07 -5.83 -7.24
N THR A 213 -1.99 -6.49 -6.52
CA THR A 213 -2.78 -7.58 -7.10
C THR A 213 -3.83 -7.02 -8.06
N LEU A 214 -4.30 -7.81 -9.03
CA LEU A 214 -5.15 -7.30 -10.11
C LEU A 214 -6.45 -6.64 -9.62
N GLY A 215 -7.10 -7.18 -8.59
CA GLY A 215 -8.28 -6.55 -8.01
C GLY A 215 -7.96 -5.25 -7.28
N ALA A 216 -6.86 -5.22 -6.51
CA ALA A 216 -6.40 -4.02 -5.83
C ALA A 216 -5.95 -2.93 -6.82
N VAL A 217 -5.23 -3.29 -7.90
CA VAL A 217 -4.88 -2.39 -9.02
C VAL A 217 -6.14 -1.86 -9.69
N GLY A 218 -7.18 -2.71 -9.87
CA GLY A 218 -8.45 -2.30 -10.48
C GLY A 218 -9.13 -1.15 -9.74
N VAL A 219 -9.07 -1.12 -8.40
CA VAL A 219 -9.60 -0.02 -7.58
C VAL A 219 -8.55 1.05 -7.23
N GLY A 220 -7.27 0.83 -7.55
CA GLY A 220 -6.21 1.83 -7.45
C GLY A 220 -6.37 2.95 -8.48
N GLY A 221 -5.93 4.17 -8.18
CA GLY A 221 -6.10 5.36 -9.03
C GLY A 221 -4.81 6.12 -9.33
N VAL A 222 -3.64 5.63 -8.91
CA VAL A 222 -2.34 6.24 -9.24
C VAL A 222 -1.90 5.73 -10.61
N ASP A 223 -2.12 6.50 -11.67
CA ASP A 223 -1.90 6.09 -13.07
C ASP A 223 -0.57 5.39 -13.33
N ARG A 224 0.54 5.88 -12.80
CA ARG A 224 1.87 5.27 -12.99
C ARG A 224 1.97 3.84 -12.46
N PHE A 225 1.08 3.41 -11.56
CA PHE A 225 1.04 2.05 -11.01
C PHE A 225 -0.04 1.19 -11.68
N THR A 226 -1.06 1.80 -12.25
CA THR A 226 -2.28 1.10 -12.68
C THR A 226 -2.48 1.08 -14.19
N ALA A 227 -2.12 2.15 -14.92
CA ALA A 227 -2.48 2.33 -16.33
C ALA A 227 -1.98 1.19 -17.24
N MET A 228 -0.75 0.69 -17.02
CA MET A 228 -0.17 -0.41 -17.80
C MET A 228 -1.00 -1.70 -17.69
N PHE A 229 -1.62 -1.94 -16.53
CA PHE A 229 -2.35 -3.16 -16.20
C PHE A 229 -3.86 -3.05 -16.46
N GLY A 230 -4.34 -1.91 -16.93
CA GLY A 230 -5.75 -1.67 -17.23
C GLY A 230 -6.44 -2.81 -18.00
N PRO A 231 -5.83 -3.38 -19.07
CA PRO A 231 -6.42 -4.50 -19.80
C PRO A 231 -6.62 -5.80 -19.01
N LEU A 232 -6.00 -5.93 -17.83
CA LEU A 232 -6.08 -7.12 -16.97
C LEU A 232 -7.04 -6.95 -15.79
N THR A 233 -7.60 -5.75 -15.59
CA THR A 233 -8.40 -5.39 -14.43
C THR A 233 -9.87 -5.15 -14.80
N PHE A 234 -10.77 -5.18 -13.81
CA PHE A 234 -12.12 -4.67 -13.97
C PHE A 234 -12.14 -3.14 -13.83
N GLU A 235 -13.13 -2.49 -14.43
CA GLU A 235 -13.28 -1.04 -14.42
C GLU A 235 -14.25 -0.59 -13.30
N PRO A 236 -13.77 0.13 -12.26
CA PRO A 236 -14.62 0.76 -11.26
C PRO A 236 -15.25 2.06 -11.79
N ILE A 237 -16.26 2.57 -11.08
CA ILE A 237 -16.70 3.96 -11.25
C ILE A 237 -15.68 4.83 -10.50
N ARG A 238 -14.99 5.73 -11.20
CA ARG A 238 -13.99 6.62 -10.60
C ARG A 238 -14.58 7.95 -10.20
N ILE A 239 -14.16 8.44 -9.05
CA ILE A 239 -14.44 9.80 -8.59
C ILE A 239 -13.13 10.54 -8.33
N PRO A 240 -13.09 11.88 -8.54
CA PRO A 240 -11.90 12.67 -8.25
C PRO A 240 -11.48 12.58 -6.79
N PRO A 241 -10.17 12.72 -6.49
CA PRO A 241 -9.69 12.75 -5.12
C PRO A 241 -10.23 13.99 -4.39
N PRO A 242 -10.57 13.88 -3.09
CA PRO A 242 -11.08 15.02 -2.32
C PRO A 242 -10.01 16.08 -2.04
N ALA A 243 -8.74 15.78 -2.31
CA ALA A 243 -7.58 16.67 -2.23
C ALA A 243 -6.71 16.49 -3.48
N ARG A 244 -5.95 17.50 -3.84
CA ARG A 244 -5.09 17.47 -5.04
C ARG A 244 -3.63 17.68 -4.67
N PRO A 245 -2.68 17.08 -5.46
CA PRO A 245 -1.27 17.40 -5.31
C PRO A 245 -1.02 18.91 -5.46
N ALA A 246 0.03 19.39 -4.78
CA ALA A 246 0.44 20.82 -4.74
C ALA A 246 -0.59 21.79 -4.16
N ALA A 247 -1.81 21.36 -3.83
CA ALA A 247 -2.75 22.11 -3.01
C ALA A 247 -2.56 21.72 -1.53
N GLY A 248 -2.78 22.61 -0.61
CA GLY A 248 -2.88 22.30 0.81
C GLY A 248 -4.08 21.37 1.09
N ARG A 249 -4.33 21.07 2.37
CA ARG A 249 -5.57 20.39 2.77
C ARG A 249 -6.77 21.26 2.40
N PRO A 250 -7.78 20.74 1.66
CA PRO A 250 -9.00 21.49 1.40
C PRO A 250 -9.77 21.80 2.68
N ASP A 251 -10.38 22.97 2.75
CA ASP A 251 -11.15 23.41 3.92
C ASP A 251 -12.57 22.81 4.00
N SER A 252 -13.08 22.32 2.85
CA SER A 252 -14.47 21.86 2.74
C SER A 252 -14.58 20.52 2.01
N ALA A 253 -15.43 19.64 2.55
CA ALA A 253 -15.83 18.38 1.93
C ALA A 253 -17.04 18.54 0.97
N ALA A 254 -17.66 19.69 0.87
CA ALA A 254 -18.95 19.85 0.18
C ALA A 254 -18.90 19.46 -1.30
N GLU A 255 -17.91 19.93 -2.04
CA GLU A 255 -17.77 19.63 -3.48
C GLU A 255 -17.50 18.12 -3.74
N PRO A 256 -16.51 17.48 -3.12
CA PRO A 256 -16.26 16.05 -3.34
C PRO A 256 -17.43 15.17 -2.87
N LEU A 257 -18.15 15.53 -1.78
CA LEU A 257 -19.34 14.80 -1.35
C LEU A 257 -20.51 14.96 -2.34
N ALA A 258 -20.75 16.15 -2.87
CA ALA A 258 -21.77 16.35 -3.90
C ALA A 258 -21.46 15.53 -5.17
N GLY A 259 -20.19 15.41 -5.53
CA GLY A 259 -19.74 14.55 -6.63
C GLY A 259 -20.04 13.06 -6.36
N LEU A 260 -19.73 12.56 -5.18
CA LEU A 260 -20.04 11.18 -4.78
C LEU A 260 -21.56 10.94 -4.72
N GLU A 261 -22.33 11.87 -4.18
CA GLU A 261 -23.80 11.78 -4.12
C GLU A 261 -24.42 11.66 -5.51
N ALA A 262 -23.97 12.47 -6.46
CA ALA A 262 -24.44 12.40 -7.85
C ALA A 262 -24.14 11.03 -8.49
N VAL A 263 -22.96 10.48 -8.25
CA VAL A 263 -22.60 9.13 -8.73
C VAL A 263 -23.45 8.05 -8.04
N LEU A 264 -23.68 8.13 -6.74
CA LEU A 264 -24.50 7.17 -6.00
C LEU A 264 -25.99 7.26 -6.41
N ALA A 265 -26.51 8.47 -6.65
CA ALA A 265 -27.86 8.65 -7.17
C ALA A 265 -28.05 8.00 -8.56
N ALA A 266 -27.06 8.10 -9.43
CA ALA A 266 -27.11 7.52 -10.77
C ALA A 266 -26.86 6.01 -10.80
N HIS A 267 -25.98 5.48 -9.96
CA HIS A 267 -25.44 4.12 -10.07
C HIS A 267 -25.61 3.25 -8.81
N GLY A 268 -26.03 3.80 -7.67
CA GLY A 268 -26.14 3.12 -6.39
C GLY A 268 -26.79 1.74 -6.44
N PRO A 269 -27.89 1.53 -7.19
CA PRO A 269 -28.51 0.20 -7.32
C PRO A 269 -27.56 -0.89 -7.85
N THR A 270 -26.50 -0.53 -8.59
CA THR A 270 -25.52 -1.47 -9.17
C THR A 270 -24.19 -1.47 -8.43
N VAL A 271 -23.98 -0.58 -7.45
CA VAL A 271 -22.74 -0.44 -6.71
C VAL A 271 -22.73 -1.39 -5.50
N ALA A 272 -21.72 -2.24 -5.44
CA ALA A 272 -21.47 -3.14 -4.32
C ALA A 272 -20.81 -2.42 -3.13
N ALA A 273 -19.76 -1.64 -3.39
CA ALA A 273 -19.06 -0.91 -2.35
C ALA A 273 -18.33 0.33 -2.89
N VAL A 274 -18.06 1.27 -1.98
CA VAL A 274 -17.05 2.32 -2.12
C VAL A 274 -15.78 1.83 -1.42
N VAL A 275 -14.62 2.01 -2.09
CA VAL A 275 -13.29 1.65 -1.56
C VAL A 275 -12.46 2.91 -1.40
N MET A 276 -11.87 3.14 -0.23
CA MET A 276 -11.04 4.33 0.01
C MET A 276 -10.06 4.16 1.17
N GLU A 277 -8.98 4.94 1.14
CA GLU A 277 -8.12 5.20 2.30
C GLU A 277 -8.79 6.27 3.18
N PRO A 278 -8.91 6.11 4.50
CA PRO A 278 -9.51 7.13 5.37
C PRO A 278 -8.55 8.28 5.67
N LEU A 279 -9.05 9.51 5.72
CA LEU A 279 -8.38 10.77 6.07
C LEU A 279 -7.25 11.21 5.14
N VAL A 280 -6.53 10.30 4.50
CA VAL A 280 -5.37 10.63 3.67
C VAL A 280 -5.08 9.53 2.66
N GLN A 281 -4.91 9.90 1.39
CA GLN A 281 -4.38 9.01 0.35
C GLN A 281 -2.85 9.05 0.42
N MET A 282 -2.27 7.94 0.88
CA MET A 282 -0.84 7.90 1.20
C MET A 282 0.04 7.92 -0.06
N ALA A 283 -0.12 6.92 -0.92
CA ALA A 283 0.76 6.75 -2.08
C ALA A 283 0.49 7.75 -3.23
N GLY A 284 -0.67 8.38 -3.25
CA GLY A 284 -1.00 9.49 -4.15
C GLY A 284 -0.25 10.80 -3.86
N GLY A 285 0.55 10.84 -2.78
CA GLY A 285 1.33 12.03 -2.41
C GLY A 285 0.93 12.64 -1.08
N ILE A 286 0.48 11.84 -0.13
CA ILE A 286 -0.02 12.29 1.20
C ILE A 286 -1.14 13.32 1.03
N LEU A 287 -2.16 12.98 0.26
CA LEU A 287 -3.32 13.84 -0.01
C LEU A 287 -4.28 13.81 1.17
N VAL A 288 -4.23 14.82 2.02
CA VAL A 288 -5.05 14.90 3.24
C VAL A 288 -6.46 15.37 2.90
N HIS A 289 -7.45 14.56 3.25
CA HIS A 289 -8.85 14.83 2.98
C HIS A 289 -9.37 16.04 3.78
N PRO A 290 -10.36 16.78 3.26
CA PRO A 290 -11.04 17.82 4.03
C PRO A 290 -11.76 17.23 5.26
N PRO A 291 -11.90 18.00 6.35
CA PRO A 291 -12.62 17.53 7.53
C PRO A 291 -14.06 17.14 7.20
N GLY A 292 -14.54 16.03 7.79
CA GLY A 292 -15.91 15.53 7.60
C GLY A 292 -16.13 14.77 6.28
N PHE A 293 -15.12 14.65 5.41
CA PHE A 293 -15.29 13.92 4.16
C PHE A 293 -15.58 12.43 4.40
N LEU A 294 -14.82 11.77 5.26
CA LEU A 294 -15.02 10.35 5.56
C LEU A 294 -16.40 10.09 6.17
N ARG A 295 -16.83 10.96 7.10
CA ARG A 295 -18.17 10.88 7.70
C ARG A 295 -19.26 11.04 6.65
N GLY A 296 -19.15 12.05 5.77
CA GLY A 296 -20.10 12.26 4.68
C GLY A 296 -20.14 11.07 3.72
N VAL A 297 -19.01 10.46 3.38
CA VAL A 297 -18.97 9.22 2.57
C VAL A 297 -19.76 8.10 3.26
N ARG A 298 -19.58 7.92 4.59
CA ARG A 298 -20.32 6.89 5.33
C ARG A 298 -21.83 7.15 5.34
N GLU A 299 -22.24 8.40 5.52
CA GLU A 299 -23.67 8.79 5.47
C GLU A 299 -24.28 8.51 4.10
N LEU A 300 -23.60 8.90 3.02
CA LEU A 300 -24.03 8.66 1.64
C LEU A 300 -24.09 7.16 1.31
N THR A 301 -23.07 6.39 1.67
CA THR A 301 -23.06 4.94 1.41
C THR A 301 -24.20 4.22 2.11
N ARG A 302 -24.52 4.61 3.35
CA ARG A 302 -25.70 4.08 4.07
C ARG A 302 -27.03 4.47 3.41
N ALA A 303 -27.18 5.74 3.01
CA ALA A 303 -28.39 6.22 2.37
C ALA A 303 -28.70 5.51 1.05
N HIS A 304 -27.66 5.10 0.32
CA HIS A 304 -27.79 4.38 -0.96
C HIS A 304 -27.62 2.86 -0.83
N GLU A 305 -27.58 2.30 0.38
CA GLU A 305 -27.39 0.87 0.63
C GLU A 305 -26.18 0.30 -0.09
N VAL A 306 -25.05 1.00 -0.05
CA VAL A 306 -23.75 0.63 -0.60
C VAL A 306 -22.78 0.34 0.54
N LEU A 307 -21.97 -0.71 0.44
CA LEU A 307 -20.98 -1.05 1.45
C LEU A 307 -19.80 -0.08 1.40
N LEU A 308 -19.13 0.11 2.54
CA LEU A 308 -17.92 0.92 2.66
C LEU A 308 -16.75 0.03 3.06
N ILE A 309 -15.72 -0.01 2.21
CA ILE A 309 -14.44 -0.66 2.47
C ILE A 309 -13.42 0.42 2.78
N LEU A 310 -12.87 0.41 4.00
CA LEU A 310 -11.78 1.29 4.40
C LEU A 310 -10.45 0.55 4.38
N ASP A 311 -9.53 1.11 3.63
CA ASP A 311 -8.13 0.68 3.58
C ASP A 311 -7.31 1.40 4.65
N GLU A 312 -7.12 0.75 5.79
CA GLU A 312 -6.25 1.24 6.87
C GLU A 312 -4.88 0.53 6.90
N VAL A 313 -4.47 -0.01 5.79
CA VAL A 313 -3.16 -0.69 5.65
C VAL A 313 -2.01 0.25 5.99
N ALA A 314 -2.11 1.52 5.61
CA ALA A 314 -1.09 2.54 5.89
C ALA A 314 -1.48 3.51 7.01
N THR A 315 -2.76 3.73 7.25
CA THR A 315 -3.29 4.72 8.19
C THR A 315 -3.51 4.18 9.60
N GLY A 316 -3.67 2.87 9.74
CA GLY A 316 -3.93 2.21 11.01
C GLY A 316 -2.74 2.19 11.98
N PHE A 317 -2.99 1.67 13.17
CA PHE A 317 -2.02 1.44 14.23
C PHE A 317 -1.25 2.70 14.64
N GLY A 318 -1.98 3.78 14.93
CA GLY A 318 -1.40 5.01 15.49
C GLY A 318 -0.87 5.99 14.46
N ARG A 319 -0.73 5.61 13.19
CA ARG A 319 -0.06 6.44 12.18
C ARG A 319 -0.68 7.83 12.03
N THR A 320 -2.01 7.93 12.11
CA THR A 320 -2.73 9.21 12.02
C THR A 320 -3.02 9.87 13.39
N GLY A 321 -2.54 9.29 14.50
CA GLY A 321 -2.74 9.79 15.85
C GLY A 321 -3.78 9.00 16.68
N THR A 322 -4.61 8.18 16.04
CA THR A 322 -5.55 7.25 16.69
C THR A 322 -5.22 5.82 16.31
N MET A 323 -5.75 4.81 17.01
CA MET A 323 -5.51 3.41 16.68
C MET A 323 -5.88 3.12 15.22
N PHE A 324 -7.06 3.59 14.79
CA PHE A 324 -7.51 3.57 13.40
C PHE A 324 -7.94 4.98 12.98
N ALA A 325 -7.64 5.35 11.74
CA ALA A 325 -7.94 6.69 11.21
C ALA A 325 -9.44 6.98 11.19
N CYS A 326 -10.28 5.99 10.90
CA CYS A 326 -11.72 6.13 10.87
C CYS A 326 -12.33 6.57 12.20
N GLN A 327 -11.65 6.32 13.33
CA GLN A 327 -12.09 6.76 14.66
C GLN A 327 -12.10 8.29 14.81
N GLN A 328 -11.28 9.03 14.05
CA GLN A 328 -11.24 10.49 14.14
C GLN A 328 -12.53 11.18 13.66
N GLU A 329 -13.30 10.52 12.82
CA GLU A 329 -14.58 11.01 12.32
C GLU A 329 -15.77 10.13 12.77
N ASP A 330 -15.57 9.26 13.76
CA ASP A 330 -16.57 8.33 14.32
C ASP A 330 -17.21 7.42 13.27
N VAL A 331 -16.43 6.98 12.28
CA VAL A 331 -16.91 6.13 11.18
C VAL A 331 -16.65 4.67 11.46
N VAL A 332 -17.70 3.87 11.32
CA VAL A 332 -17.63 2.40 11.32
C VAL A 332 -17.89 1.91 9.88
N PRO A 333 -16.89 1.35 9.20
CA PRO A 333 -17.05 0.79 7.85
C PRO A 333 -17.76 -0.57 7.88
N ASP A 334 -18.09 -1.10 6.71
CA ASP A 334 -18.55 -2.47 6.56
C ASP A 334 -17.38 -3.46 6.47
N PHE A 335 -16.25 -3.02 5.92
CA PHE A 335 -14.98 -3.74 5.93
C PHE A 335 -13.82 -2.81 6.31
N LEU A 336 -12.95 -3.30 7.18
CA LEU A 336 -11.73 -2.63 7.61
C LEU A 336 -10.52 -3.50 7.21
N CYS A 337 -9.70 -3.02 6.28
CA CYS A 337 -8.52 -3.72 5.79
C CYS A 337 -7.27 -3.24 6.51
N LEU A 338 -6.52 -4.16 7.09
CA LEU A 338 -5.35 -3.91 7.93
C LEU A 338 -4.14 -4.74 7.45
N ALA A 339 -2.94 -4.17 7.48
CA ALA A 339 -1.67 -4.85 7.27
C ALA A 339 -0.53 -4.03 7.88
N LYS A 340 0.67 -4.09 7.34
CA LYS A 340 1.85 -3.28 7.76
C LYS A 340 2.03 -3.20 9.27
N GLY A 341 1.45 -2.18 9.91
CA GLY A 341 1.47 -1.99 11.36
C GLY A 341 0.84 -3.14 12.16
N LEU A 342 0.03 -3.99 11.55
CA LEU A 342 -0.62 -5.15 12.18
C LEU A 342 0.38 -6.06 12.91
N THR A 343 1.58 -6.20 12.35
CA THR A 343 2.70 -6.96 12.93
C THR A 343 3.89 -6.07 13.27
N ALA A 344 3.65 -4.77 13.45
CA ALA A 344 4.69 -3.77 13.70
C ALA A 344 5.85 -3.79 12.68
N GLY A 345 5.60 -4.30 11.46
CA GLY A 345 6.60 -4.39 10.40
C GLY A 345 7.55 -5.59 10.48
N TYR A 346 7.29 -6.57 11.34
CA TYR A 346 8.15 -7.75 11.52
C TYR A 346 7.89 -8.87 10.51
N LEU A 347 6.62 -9.13 10.23
CA LEU A 347 6.21 -10.25 9.37
C LEU A 347 5.05 -9.86 8.46
N PRO A 348 4.97 -10.43 7.24
CA PRO A 348 3.80 -10.25 6.40
C PRO A 348 2.56 -10.89 7.05
N MET A 349 1.51 -10.11 7.17
CA MET A 349 0.16 -10.52 7.57
C MET A 349 -0.80 -9.37 7.29
N ALA A 350 -2.00 -9.71 6.92
CA ALA A 350 -3.11 -8.78 6.82
C ALA A 350 -4.39 -9.36 7.42
N ALA A 351 -5.34 -8.48 7.67
CA ALA A 351 -6.66 -8.84 8.17
C ALA A 351 -7.74 -7.98 7.51
N THR A 352 -8.84 -8.60 7.14
CA THR A 352 -10.08 -7.96 6.73
C THR A 352 -11.11 -8.19 7.82
N LEU A 353 -11.50 -7.12 8.52
CA LEU A 353 -12.52 -7.17 9.56
C LEU A 353 -13.88 -6.80 8.98
N THR A 354 -14.94 -7.47 9.45
CA THR A 354 -16.32 -7.19 9.01
C THR A 354 -17.32 -7.49 10.13
N HIS A 355 -18.58 -7.17 9.90
CA HIS A 355 -19.68 -7.37 10.82
C HIS A 355 -20.22 -8.81 10.81
N GLY A 356 -20.75 -9.28 11.95
CA GLY A 356 -21.43 -10.56 12.05
C GLY A 356 -22.56 -10.73 11.02
N CYS A 357 -23.37 -9.69 10.76
CA CYS A 357 -24.44 -9.74 9.79
C CYS A 357 -23.97 -9.95 8.32
N ILE A 358 -22.77 -9.48 7.97
CA ILE A 358 -22.17 -9.79 6.67
C ILE A 358 -21.72 -11.25 6.65
N TRP A 359 -21.02 -11.72 7.69
CA TRP A 359 -20.55 -13.09 7.83
C TRP A 359 -21.70 -14.10 7.80
N GLU A 360 -22.86 -13.79 8.41
CA GLU A 360 -24.04 -14.65 8.41
C GLU A 360 -24.56 -14.97 7.01
N ALA A 361 -24.37 -14.07 6.02
CA ALA A 361 -24.74 -14.34 4.63
C ALA A 361 -23.94 -15.48 4.00
N PHE A 362 -22.80 -15.86 4.56
CA PHE A 362 -21.94 -16.96 4.09
C PHE A 362 -22.25 -18.30 4.78
N LEU A 363 -23.19 -18.32 5.72
CA LEU A 363 -23.63 -19.53 6.39
C LEU A 363 -24.68 -20.26 5.53
N GLY A 364 -24.68 -21.58 5.62
CA GLY A 364 -25.62 -22.48 4.96
C GLY A 364 -25.14 -23.92 5.04
N ASP A 365 -25.93 -24.83 4.51
CA ASP A 365 -25.53 -26.21 4.36
C ASP A 365 -24.42 -26.33 3.31
N HIS A 366 -23.63 -27.40 3.37
CA HIS A 366 -22.54 -27.61 2.42
C HIS A 366 -23.02 -27.61 0.95
N ALA A 367 -24.22 -28.12 0.70
CA ALA A 367 -24.83 -28.14 -0.61
C ALA A 367 -25.18 -26.76 -1.17
N ASP A 368 -25.37 -25.75 -0.32
CA ASP A 368 -25.70 -24.39 -0.72
C ASP A 368 -24.50 -23.63 -1.33
N GLN A 369 -23.29 -24.15 -1.13
CA GLN A 369 -22.02 -23.57 -1.62
C GLN A 369 -21.84 -22.07 -1.28
N ARG A 370 -22.33 -21.65 -0.12
CA ARG A 370 -22.30 -20.25 0.34
C ARG A 370 -20.97 -19.84 0.96
N ALA A 371 -20.10 -20.78 1.30
CA ALA A 371 -18.82 -20.50 1.93
C ALA A 371 -17.96 -19.55 1.09
N PHE A 372 -17.10 -18.78 1.77
CA PHE A 372 -16.12 -17.92 1.11
C PHE A 372 -14.93 -18.77 0.66
N TYR A 373 -14.95 -19.21 -0.60
CA TYR A 373 -13.89 -20.04 -1.19
C TYR A 373 -12.71 -19.17 -1.62
N HIS A 374 -12.00 -18.63 -0.63
CA HIS A 374 -10.82 -17.81 -0.79
C HIS A 374 -9.91 -18.00 0.42
N GLY A 375 -8.60 -18.06 0.22
CA GLY A 375 -7.63 -18.20 1.30
C GLY A 375 -6.23 -18.42 0.75
N HIS A 376 -5.25 -18.12 1.59
CA HIS A 376 -3.85 -18.31 1.28
C HIS A 376 -3.21 -19.25 2.30
N THR A 377 -2.15 -19.95 1.88
CA THR A 377 -1.47 -20.96 2.72
C THR A 377 -1.05 -20.38 4.07
N TYR A 378 -0.49 -19.16 4.08
CA TYR A 378 0.04 -18.53 5.30
C TYR A 378 -0.94 -17.59 6.00
N GLY A 379 -2.17 -17.44 5.52
CA GLY A 379 -3.19 -16.61 6.18
C GLY A 379 -3.39 -17.01 7.64
N GLY A 380 -3.24 -16.06 8.57
CA GLY A 380 -3.30 -16.31 10.00
C GLY A 380 -2.08 -17.04 10.56
N ASN A 381 -0.89 -16.84 10.00
CA ASN A 381 0.36 -17.44 10.47
C ASN A 381 0.60 -17.15 11.95
N PRO A 382 0.84 -18.20 12.80
CA PRO A 382 0.98 -18.02 14.24
C PRO A 382 2.21 -17.22 14.66
N LEU A 383 3.31 -17.19 13.87
CA LEU A 383 4.46 -16.33 14.17
C LEU A 383 4.08 -14.85 14.06
N ALA A 384 3.40 -14.49 12.98
CA ALA A 384 2.92 -13.13 12.76
C ALA A 384 1.85 -12.73 13.79
N ALA A 385 0.93 -13.65 14.14
CA ALA A 385 -0.07 -13.42 15.17
C ALA A 385 0.55 -13.19 16.57
N ALA A 386 1.61 -13.94 16.92
CA ALA A 386 2.33 -13.74 18.18
C ALA A 386 3.00 -12.35 18.26
N VAL A 387 3.60 -11.92 17.17
CA VAL A 387 4.18 -10.57 17.08
C VAL A 387 3.08 -9.51 17.15
N GLY A 388 1.96 -9.70 16.45
CA GLY A 388 0.80 -8.79 16.51
C GLY A 388 0.24 -8.66 17.92
N LEU A 389 0.10 -9.77 18.67
CA LEU A 389 -0.29 -9.75 20.08
C LEU A 389 0.68 -8.93 20.94
N ALA A 390 1.98 -9.16 20.78
CA ALA A 390 3.00 -8.41 21.52
C ALA A 390 3.00 -6.93 21.14
N SER A 391 2.72 -6.59 19.88
CA SER A 391 2.55 -5.19 19.43
C SER A 391 1.37 -4.51 20.15
N LEU A 392 0.22 -5.20 20.26
CA LEU A 392 -0.94 -4.67 21.01
C LEU A 392 -0.63 -4.48 22.49
N ASP A 393 0.16 -5.38 23.10
CA ASP A 393 0.62 -5.22 24.49
C ASP A 393 1.53 -3.99 24.63
N ILE A 394 2.42 -3.73 23.69
CA ILE A 394 3.29 -2.55 23.70
C ILE A 394 2.44 -1.28 23.57
N PHE A 395 1.45 -1.24 22.67
CA PHE A 395 0.53 -0.10 22.56
C PHE A 395 -0.13 0.27 23.89
N HIS A 396 -0.56 -0.75 24.64
CA HIS A 396 -1.19 -0.56 25.94
C HIS A 396 -0.19 -0.15 27.02
N ASP A 397 0.87 -0.96 27.22
CA ASP A 397 1.77 -0.85 28.37
C ASP A 397 2.67 0.39 28.28
N GLU A 398 3.03 0.81 27.08
CA GLU A 398 3.87 1.97 26.83
C GLU A 398 3.06 3.22 26.44
N ALA A 399 1.72 3.13 26.48
CA ALA A 399 0.81 4.22 26.15
C ALA A 399 1.19 4.92 24.81
N VAL A 400 1.52 4.13 23.77
CA VAL A 400 2.13 4.59 22.53
C VAL A 400 1.38 5.78 21.90
N LEU A 401 0.05 5.75 21.88
CA LEU A 401 -0.75 6.84 21.30
C LEU A 401 -0.61 8.15 22.08
N ALA A 402 -0.56 8.09 23.42
CA ALA A 402 -0.37 9.28 24.24
C ALA A 402 1.04 9.87 24.09
N VAL A 403 2.06 9.00 24.01
CA VAL A 403 3.46 9.41 23.78
C VAL A 403 3.66 9.97 22.36
N LEU A 404 2.81 9.62 21.42
CA LEU A 404 2.88 10.07 20.03
C LEU A 404 2.41 11.53 19.84
N GLU A 405 1.45 12.00 20.63
CA GLU A 405 0.85 13.33 20.48
C GLU A 405 1.88 14.49 20.47
N PRO A 406 2.83 14.62 21.44
CA PRO A 406 3.86 15.66 21.39
C PRO A 406 4.79 15.53 20.17
N LYS A 407 4.99 14.31 19.65
CA LYS A 407 5.80 14.08 18.44
C LYS A 407 5.08 14.57 17.18
N ILE A 408 3.76 14.37 17.10
CA ILE A 408 2.92 14.90 16.03
C ILE A 408 2.94 16.42 16.05
N THR A 409 2.83 17.04 17.22
CA THR A 409 2.94 18.50 17.40
C THR A 409 4.31 18.99 16.95
N ARG A 410 5.41 18.31 17.35
CA ARG A 410 6.76 18.68 16.90
C ARG A 410 6.92 18.60 15.39
N LEU A 411 6.34 17.58 14.77
CA LEU A 411 6.35 17.44 13.31
C LEU A 411 5.58 18.57 12.61
N ALA A 412 4.47 19.08 13.22
CA ALA A 412 3.70 20.22 12.70
C ALA A 412 4.52 21.53 12.75
N GLU A 413 5.30 21.76 13.81
CA GLU A 413 6.23 22.90 13.87
C GLU A 413 7.25 22.85 12.72
N HIS A 414 7.79 21.67 12.46
CA HIS A 414 8.70 21.46 11.33
C HIS A 414 8.01 21.63 9.97
N ALA A 415 6.77 21.17 9.82
CA ALA A 415 5.99 21.36 8.60
C ALA A 415 5.87 22.85 8.24
N THR A 416 5.56 23.69 9.23
CA THR A 416 5.49 25.15 9.06
C THR A 416 6.83 25.73 8.60
N ARG A 417 7.94 25.27 9.17
CA ARG A 417 9.29 25.73 8.79
C ARG A 417 9.67 25.27 7.37
N LEU A 418 9.38 24.01 7.02
CA LEU A 418 9.66 23.48 5.69
C LEU A 418 8.82 24.18 4.61
N ALA A 419 7.57 24.49 4.91
CA ALA A 419 6.69 25.25 4.01
C ALA A 419 7.23 26.65 3.67
N ALA A 420 8.11 27.23 4.47
CA ALA A 420 8.74 28.51 4.20
C ALA A 420 9.89 28.45 3.19
N LEU A 421 10.37 27.26 2.81
CA LEU A 421 11.46 27.11 1.85
C LEU A 421 11.01 27.48 0.43
N ASP A 422 11.87 28.15 -0.35
CA ASP A 422 11.56 28.67 -1.69
C ASP A 422 11.20 27.57 -2.70
N ARG A 423 11.74 26.37 -2.53
CA ARG A 423 11.53 25.22 -3.43
C ARG A 423 10.52 24.20 -2.90
N VAL A 424 9.81 24.55 -1.84
CA VAL A 424 8.71 23.76 -1.28
C VAL A 424 7.38 24.42 -1.62
N GLY A 425 6.54 23.76 -2.38
CA GLY A 425 5.20 24.22 -2.79
C GLY A 425 4.18 24.05 -1.69
N ALA A 426 3.91 22.80 -1.32
CA ALA A 426 2.98 22.47 -0.24
C ALA A 426 3.61 21.49 0.76
N VAL A 427 3.20 21.60 2.01
CA VAL A 427 3.51 20.63 3.05
C VAL A 427 2.19 20.18 3.67
N ARG A 428 1.97 18.87 3.72
CA ARG A 428 0.74 18.26 4.22
C ARG A 428 1.07 17.31 5.35
N GLN A 429 0.29 17.37 6.42
CA GLN A 429 0.46 16.48 7.58
C GLN A 429 -0.86 15.79 7.92
N CYS A 430 -0.77 14.48 8.20
CA CYS A 430 -1.85 13.71 8.82
C CYS A 430 -1.26 12.85 9.94
N GLY A 431 -1.48 13.24 11.20
CA GLY A 431 -0.85 12.60 12.33
C GLY A 431 0.67 12.59 12.23
N PHE A 432 1.30 11.43 12.28
CA PHE A 432 2.76 11.25 12.24
C PHE A 432 3.29 10.96 10.84
N VAL A 433 2.71 11.62 9.83
CA VAL A 433 3.10 11.56 8.42
C VAL A 433 3.17 12.96 7.85
N LEU A 434 4.22 13.23 7.08
CA LEU A 434 4.44 14.50 6.39
C LEU A 434 4.76 14.25 4.92
N GLY A 435 4.07 14.96 4.02
CA GLY A 435 4.39 15.04 2.59
C GLY A 435 4.86 16.45 2.24
N ILE A 436 5.98 16.55 1.51
CA ILE A 436 6.65 17.81 1.17
C ILE A 436 6.81 17.86 -0.35
N ASP A 437 6.04 18.69 -1.03
CA ASP A 437 6.11 18.83 -2.49
C ASP A 437 7.24 19.77 -2.90
N LEU A 438 8.12 19.29 -3.78
CA LEU A 438 9.17 20.09 -4.37
C LEU A 438 8.65 20.78 -5.64
N VAL A 439 8.97 22.08 -5.80
CA VAL A 439 8.53 22.89 -6.94
C VAL A 439 9.68 23.70 -7.51
N ALA A 440 9.65 23.85 -8.85
CA ALA A 440 10.60 24.71 -9.57
C ALA A 440 10.27 26.19 -9.39
N ASP A 441 8.98 26.51 -9.24
CA ASP A 441 8.48 27.86 -9.04
C ASP A 441 7.30 27.83 -8.06
N LYS A 442 7.54 28.33 -6.86
CA LYS A 442 6.53 28.34 -5.80
C LYS A 442 5.40 29.32 -6.08
N ALA A 443 5.70 30.50 -6.61
CA ALA A 443 4.71 31.53 -6.88
C ALA A 443 3.78 31.13 -8.02
N GLY A 444 4.32 30.50 -9.06
CA GLY A 444 3.58 30.00 -10.21
C GLY A 444 3.02 28.58 -10.05
N GLY A 445 3.29 27.91 -8.92
CA GLY A 445 2.84 26.54 -8.67
C GLY A 445 3.39 25.50 -9.64
N ARG A 446 4.53 25.77 -10.29
CA ARG A 446 5.10 24.93 -11.33
C ARG A 446 6.03 23.86 -10.74
N GLY A 447 5.70 22.58 -10.95
CA GLY A 447 6.55 21.43 -10.61
C GLY A 447 7.83 21.34 -11.44
N TYR A 448 8.70 20.43 -11.08
CA TYR A 448 9.87 20.07 -11.88
C TYR A 448 9.49 19.12 -13.03
N PRO A 449 10.24 19.12 -14.15
CA PRO A 449 10.16 18.04 -15.13
C PRO A 449 10.42 16.67 -14.47
N TRP A 450 9.64 15.66 -14.85
CA TRP A 450 9.74 14.32 -14.28
C TRP A 450 11.16 13.72 -14.38
N GLU A 451 11.85 13.99 -15.48
CA GLU A 451 13.19 13.51 -15.78
C GLU A 451 14.25 14.05 -14.79
N GLU A 452 13.96 15.16 -14.11
CA GLU A 452 14.86 15.73 -13.12
C GLU A 452 14.88 14.95 -11.80
N GLN A 453 13.86 14.14 -11.50
CA GLN A 453 13.76 13.27 -10.32
C GLN A 453 14.13 13.98 -9.02
N ARG A 454 13.66 15.20 -8.80
CA ARG A 454 14.11 16.05 -7.67
C ARG A 454 13.80 15.43 -6.30
N GLY A 455 12.64 14.78 -6.15
CA GLY A 455 12.30 14.04 -4.93
C GLY A 455 13.28 12.90 -4.64
N ARG A 456 13.67 12.11 -5.66
CA ARG A 456 14.66 11.05 -5.52
C ARG A 456 16.01 11.61 -5.11
N ARG A 457 16.50 12.63 -5.80
CA ARG A 457 17.79 13.29 -5.49
C ARG A 457 17.82 13.87 -4.06
N ALA A 458 16.70 14.45 -3.61
CA ALA A 458 16.60 14.95 -2.24
C ALA A 458 16.70 13.82 -1.21
N CYS A 459 16.02 12.69 -1.44
CA CYS A 459 16.12 11.53 -0.57
C CYS A 459 17.51 10.87 -0.57
N GLU A 460 18.17 10.81 -1.73
CA GLU A 460 19.54 10.31 -1.83
C GLU A 460 20.54 11.23 -1.13
N ALA A 461 20.41 12.53 -1.30
CA ALA A 461 21.26 13.52 -0.62
C ALA A 461 21.06 13.51 0.91
N ALA A 462 19.83 13.24 1.39
CA ALA A 462 19.55 13.11 2.82
C ALA A 462 20.33 11.96 3.49
N ARG A 463 20.74 10.93 2.74
CA ARG A 463 21.59 9.83 3.26
C ARG A 463 22.92 10.31 3.78
N ALA A 464 23.56 11.28 3.11
CA ALA A 464 24.81 11.91 3.58
C ALA A 464 24.64 12.63 4.92
N HIS A 465 23.40 12.91 5.32
CA HIS A 465 23.03 13.54 6.60
C HIS A 465 22.40 12.53 7.57
N GLY A 466 22.56 11.23 7.31
CA GLY A 466 22.16 10.15 8.21
C GLY A 466 20.65 9.84 8.21
N ALA A 467 19.94 10.02 7.09
CA ALA A 467 18.53 9.68 6.99
C ALA A 467 18.18 8.93 5.70
N ILE A 468 17.37 7.89 5.81
CA ILE A 468 16.72 7.21 4.68
C ILE A 468 15.30 7.77 4.57
N LEU A 469 15.00 8.40 3.43
CA LEU A 469 13.70 8.94 3.07
C LEU A 469 13.18 8.27 1.79
N ARG A 470 11.88 8.42 1.52
CA ARG A 470 11.25 7.90 0.31
C ARG A 470 10.55 9.03 -0.47
N PRO A 471 10.76 9.11 -1.79
CA PRO A 471 10.01 10.01 -2.64
C PRO A 471 8.73 9.34 -3.18
N LEU A 472 7.69 10.14 -3.39
CA LEU A 472 6.53 9.84 -4.22
C LEU A 472 6.53 10.84 -5.38
N GLY A 473 7.26 10.54 -6.46
CA GLY A 473 7.62 11.54 -7.46
C GLY A 473 8.47 12.64 -6.82
N ASP A 474 8.02 13.90 -6.90
CA ASP A 474 8.67 15.04 -6.26
C ASP A 474 8.08 15.40 -4.88
N THR A 475 7.25 14.54 -4.31
CA THR A 475 6.86 14.62 -2.90
C THR A 475 7.83 13.83 -2.04
N VAL A 476 8.58 14.49 -1.16
CA VAL A 476 9.42 13.83 -0.14
C VAL A 476 8.54 13.47 1.06
N VAL A 477 8.60 12.21 1.50
CA VAL A 477 7.79 11.72 2.63
C VAL A 477 8.66 11.53 3.87
N ILE A 478 8.17 12.03 5.01
CA ILE A 478 8.68 11.73 6.34
C ILE A 478 7.61 10.92 7.09
N MET A 479 7.94 9.69 7.41
CA MET A 479 7.07 8.74 8.11
C MET A 479 7.92 7.79 8.97
N PRO A 480 8.53 8.27 10.07
CA PRO A 480 9.42 7.44 10.89
C PRO A 480 8.65 6.41 11.72
N PRO A 481 9.31 5.42 12.33
CA PRO A 481 8.73 4.57 13.36
C PRO A 481 8.12 5.40 14.49
N LEU A 482 7.02 4.93 15.10
CA LEU A 482 6.36 5.67 16.19
C LEU A 482 7.26 5.83 17.42
N CYS A 483 8.22 4.94 17.60
CA CYS A 483 9.21 4.98 18.69
C CYS A 483 10.22 6.12 18.53
N ALA A 484 10.38 6.73 17.35
CA ALA A 484 11.35 7.80 17.15
C ALA A 484 11.18 8.90 18.20
N THR A 485 12.27 9.35 18.80
CA THR A 485 12.31 10.41 19.78
C THR A 485 12.17 11.79 19.14
N VAL A 486 11.87 12.82 19.93
CA VAL A 486 11.79 14.20 19.44
C VAL A 486 13.12 14.65 18.83
N ASP A 487 14.26 14.28 19.43
CA ASP A 487 15.59 14.61 18.92
C ASP A 487 15.87 13.92 17.57
N GLU A 488 15.43 12.67 17.42
CA GLU A 488 15.54 11.92 16.15
C GLU A 488 14.62 12.52 15.06
N ILE A 489 13.42 12.99 15.42
CA ILE A 489 12.55 13.74 14.50
C ILE A 489 13.24 15.02 14.04
N ASP A 490 13.82 15.77 14.96
CA ASP A 490 14.57 16.98 14.64
C ASP A 490 15.77 16.73 13.73
N GLN A 491 16.50 15.64 13.97
CA GLN A 491 17.62 15.23 13.12
C GLN A 491 17.13 14.81 11.74
N LEU A 492 16.05 14.01 11.67
CA LEU A 492 15.45 13.53 10.42
C LEU A 492 15.00 14.70 9.53
N VAL A 493 14.33 15.69 10.13
CA VAL A 493 13.86 16.88 9.39
C VAL A 493 15.05 17.74 8.93
N ARG A 494 16.10 17.89 9.74
CA ARG A 494 17.33 18.60 9.29
C ARG A 494 17.99 17.90 8.09
N ALA A 495 18.07 16.56 8.11
CA ALA A 495 18.60 15.77 6.99
C ALA A 495 17.73 15.91 5.74
N CYS A 496 16.40 15.90 5.90
CA CYS A 496 15.44 16.15 4.81
C CYS A 496 15.65 17.53 4.20
N GLU A 497 15.72 18.59 5.02
CA GLU A 497 15.95 19.96 4.56
C GLU A 497 17.26 20.09 3.80
N ALA A 498 18.36 19.51 4.32
CA ALA A 498 19.65 19.48 3.63
C ALA A 498 19.56 18.79 2.27
N GLY A 499 18.86 17.64 2.20
CA GLY A 499 18.62 16.92 0.97
C GLY A 499 17.82 17.74 -0.04
N ILE A 500 16.76 18.42 0.40
CA ILE A 500 15.95 19.31 -0.44
C ILE A 500 16.83 20.43 -1.02
N ARG A 501 17.59 21.14 -0.18
CA ARG A 501 18.48 22.22 -0.62
C ARG A 501 19.51 21.72 -1.64
N THR A 502 20.10 20.55 -1.43
CA THR A 502 21.06 19.95 -2.37
C THR A 502 20.41 19.63 -3.72
N ALA A 503 19.19 19.11 -3.70
CA ALA A 503 18.50 18.69 -4.93
C ALA A 503 17.91 19.85 -5.73
N THR A 504 17.61 21.00 -5.09
CA THR A 504 16.86 22.11 -5.69
C THR A 504 17.66 23.40 -5.85
N GLY A 505 18.83 23.46 -5.24
CA GLY A 505 19.78 24.62 -5.30
C GLY A 505 20.66 24.58 -6.46
#